data_d0e4480b969658a12d9f0ca1c24c5664
#
_entry.id   d0e4480b969658a12d9f0ca1c24c5664
#
_cell.length_a   1.000
_cell.length_b   1.000
_cell.length_c   1.000
_cell.angle_alpha   90.00
_cell.angle_beta   90.00
_cell.angle_gamma   90.00
#
_symmetry.space_group_name_H-M   'P 1'
#
loop_
_entity.id
_entity.type
_entity.pdbx_description
1 polymer ?
#
loop_
_entity_poly.entity_id
_entity_poly.type
_entity_poly.pdbx_seq_one_letter_code
_entity_poly.pdbx_strand_id
1 'polypeptide(L)'
;MRQKAVEGLKAGDSFTYSRTFKKEETEQFGDLTRDYNPVHYDLRWAKSKGFDRLICHGLLVGSMICEFGGQVGWLATGMSYKFIKPVYFDEKIRCTITITKIEKSGKAEAEALFFNASGEKVGCCLLTGRLPQSHERILLAQMITEGDPTNKLS
;
A
#
# COMPACT_ATOMS: atom_id res chain seq x y z
N MET A 1 13.00 1.79 5.04
CA MET A 1 12.73 1.97 3.60
C MET A 1 13.45 3.20 3.04
N ARG A 2 13.30 4.39 3.63
CA ARG A 2 13.88 5.66 3.16
C ARG A 2 15.40 5.60 2.96
N GLN A 3 16.15 5.11 3.95
CA GLN A 3 17.60 4.96 3.86
C GLN A 3 18.01 4.09 2.66
N LYS A 4 17.30 2.99 2.43
CA LYS A 4 17.60 2.11 1.29
C LYS A 4 17.31 2.77 -0.07
N ALA A 5 16.33 3.67 -0.11
CA ALA A 5 16.06 4.47 -1.32
C ALA A 5 17.20 5.46 -1.63
N VAL A 6 17.83 6.05 -0.60
CA VAL A 6 19.02 6.90 -0.75
C VAL A 6 20.19 6.08 -1.29
N GLU A 7 20.43 4.89 -0.77
CA GLU A 7 21.51 3.98 -1.22
C GLU A 7 21.31 3.48 -2.65
N GLY A 8 20.05 3.44 -3.11
CA GLY A 8 19.65 2.96 -4.42
C GLY A 8 19.03 1.56 -4.36
N LEU A 9 17.79 1.50 -4.80
CA LEU A 9 17.01 0.28 -4.86
C LEU A 9 17.39 -0.59 -6.04
N LYS A 10 17.20 -1.90 -5.90
CA LYS A 10 17.52 -2.92 -6.91
C LYS A 10 16.30 -3.82 -7.15
N ALA A 11 16.25 -4.45 -8.32
CA ALA A 11 15.32 -5.54 -8.55
C ALA A 11 15.60 -6.68 -7.55
N GLY A 12 14.55 -7.23 -6.97
CA GLY A 12 14.59 -8.18 -5.87
C GLY A 12 14.51 -7.56 -4.47
N ASP A 13 14.68 -6.24 -4.32
CA ASP A 13 14.45 -5.60 -3.02
C ASP A 13 12.99 -5.74 -2.61
N SER A 14 12.78 -6.16 -1.35
CA SER A 14 11.46 -6.45 -0.82
C SER A 14 11.26 -5.78 0.53
N PHE A 15 10.04 -5.29 0.76
CA PHE A 15 9.64 -4.58 1.98
C PHE A 15 8.35 -5.18 2.51
N THR A 16 8.32 -5.48 3.80
CA THR A 16 7.15 -6.08 4.45
C THR A 16 6.76 -5.27 5.68
N TYR A 17 5.49 -4.95 5.78
CA TYR A 17 4.88 -4.26 6.92
C TYR A 17 3.42 -4.70 7.09
N SER A 18 2.81 -4.33 8.22
CA SER A 18 1.45 -4.76 8.54
C SER A 18 0.62 -3.59 9.05
N ARG A 19 -0.68 -3.62 8.75
CA ARG A 19 -1.68 -2.73 9.33
C ARG A 19 -2.91 -3.51 9.77
N THR A 20 -3.63 -2.92 10.71
CA THR A 20 -4.98 -3.35 11.12
C THR A 20 -5.91 -2.17 10.83
N PHE A 21 -6.98 -2.41 10.10
CA PHE A 21 -7.93 -1.38 9.71
C PHE A 21 -9.13 -1.40 10.64
N LYS A 22 -9.41 -0.26 11.26
CA LYS A 22 -10.54 -0.06 12.16
C LYS A 22 -11.79 0.36 11.38
N LYS A 23 -12.96 0.20 12.02
CA LYS A 23 -14.23 0.68 11.46
C LYS A 23 -14.18 2.18 11.14
N GLU A 24 -13.62 2.98 12.05
CA GLU A 24 -13.50 4.42 11.91
C GLU A 24 -12.67 4.84 10.69
N GLU A 25 -11.61 4.09 10.37
CA GLU A 25 -10.80 4.33 9.17
C GLU A 25 -11.60 4.05 7.89
N THR A 26 -12.47 3.01 7.91
CA THR A 26 -13.39 2.72 6.80
C THR A 26 -14.42 3.85 6.62
N GLU A 27 -14.97 4.38 7.70
CA GLU A 27 -15.91 5.50 7.66
C GLU A 27 -15.23 6.76 7.10
N GLN A 28 -14.04 7.12 7.61
CA GLN A 28 -13.25 8.25 7.11
C GLN A 28 -12.88 8.10 5.62
N PHE A 29 -12.53 6.88 5.20
CA PHE A 29 -12.21 6.61 3.80
C PHE A 29 -13.45 6.74 2.92
N GLY A 30 -14.59 6.25 3.38
CA GLY A 30 -15.88 6.42 2.70
C GLY A 30 -16.25 7.89 2.54
N ASP A 31 -16.09 8.70 3.59
CA ASP A 31 -16.36 10.15 3.54
C ASP A 31 -15.42 10.86 2.55
N LEU A 32 -14.14 10.52 2.56
CA LEU A 32 -13.14 11.09 1.67
C LEU A 32 -13.40 10.74 0.19
N THR A 33 -13.74 9.49 -0.09
CA THR A 33 -13.93 8.95 -1.44
C THR A 33 -15.36 9.04 -1.93
N ARG A 34 -16.32 9.29 -1.02
CA ARG A 34 -17.77 9.20 -1.22
C ARG A 34 -18.23 7.79 -1.63
N ASP A 35 -17.48 6.78 -1.20
CA ASP A 35 -17.85 5.38 -1.40
C ASP A 35 -18.71 4.89 -0.23
N TYR A 36 -20.00 5.11 -0.35
CA TYR A 36 -21.01 4.66 0.62
C TYR A 36 -21.69 3.35 0.18
N ASN A 37 -20.96 2.46 -0.48
CA ASN A 37 -21.49 1.15 -0.83
C ASN A 37 -21.97 0.44 0.46
N PRO A 38 -23.23 0.02 0.53
CA PRO A 38 -23.81 -0.55 1.76
C PRO A 38 -23.04 -1.78 2.30
N VAL A 39 -22.21 -2.44 1.52
CA VAL A 39 -21.39 -3.57 1.98
C VAL A 39 -20.43 -3.21 3.12
N HIS A 40 -20.09 -1.94 3.23
CA HIS A 40 -19.21 -1.40 4.27
C HIS A 40 -19.98 -0.90 5.51
N TYR A 41 -21.31 -0.71 5.40
CA TYR A 41 -22.11 0.01 6.40
C TYR A 41 -23.35 -0.76 6.90
N ASP A 42 -23.94 -1.64 6.09
CA ASP A 42 -25.17 -2.38 6.43
C ASP A 42 -24.93 -3.89 6.39
N LEU A 43 -25.02 -4.52 7.56
CA LEU A 43 -24.78 -5.95 7.71
C LEU A 43 -25.75 -6.81 6.90
N ARG A 44 -27.01 -6.35 6.73
CA ARG A 44 -28.02 -7.06 5.93
C ARG A 44 -27.59 -7.14 4.48
N TRP A 45 -27.04 -6.01 3.98
CA TRP A 45 -26.53 -5.94 2.62
C TRP A 45 -25.25 -6.77 2.46
N ALA A 46 -24.31 -6.70 3.40
CA ALA A 46 -23.11 -7.51 3.40
C ALA A 46 -23.45 -9.01 3.36
N LYS A 47 -24.39 -9.46 4.20
CA LYS A 47 -24.88 -10.87 4.20
C LYS A 47 -25.53 -11.27 2.89
N SER A 48 -26.28 -10.38 2.22
CA SER A 48 -26.87 -10.67 0.92
C SER A 48 -25.82 -10.86 -0.19
N LYS A 49 -24.59 -10.39 0.03
CA LYS A 49 -23.42 -10.59 -0.84
C LYS A 49 -22.54 -11.78 -0.40
N GLY A 50 -22.95 -12.52 0.61
CA GLY A 50 -22.24 -13.69 1.13
C GLY A 50 -21.11 -13.36 2.11
N PHE A 51 -21.09 -12.15 2.68
CA PHE A 51 -20.11 -11.79 3.71
C PHE A 51 -20.72 -11.91 5.10
N ASP A 52 -19.99 -12.51 6.05
CA ASP A 52 -20.47 -12.72 7.42
C ASP A 52 -20.51 -11.43 8.25
N ARG A 53 -19.70 -10.45 7.90
CA ARG A 53 -19.50 -9.17 8.59
C ARG A 53 -19.36 -8.04 7.58
N LEU A 54 -19.36 -6.80 8.06
CA LEU A 54 -18.96 -5.64 7.25
C LEU A 54 -17.50 -5.76 6.85
N ILE A 55 -17.18 -5.35 5.63
CA ILE A 55 -15.82 -5.43 5.08
C ILE A 55 -15.20 -4.04 4.93
N CYS A 56 -13.89 -3.97 4.99
CA CYS A 56 -13.13 -2.77 4.65
C CYS A 56 -13.26 -2.43 3.16
N HIS A 57 -13.14 -1.15 2.81
CA HIS A 57 -12.97 -0.76 1.42
C HIS A 57 -11.71 -1.41 0.84
N GLY A 58 -11.82 -2.03 -0.32
CA GLY A 58 -10.69 -2.70 -0.96
C GLY A 58 -9.53 -1.73 -1.23
N LEU A 59 -9.83 -0.50 -1.67
CA LEU A 59 -8.81 0.53 -1.90
C LEU A 59 -8.21 1.09 -0.61
N LEU A 60 -8.94 1.09 0.53
CA LEU A 60 -8.36 1.42 1.82
C LEU A 60 -7.27 0.41 2.19
N VAL A 61 -7.55 -0.89 2.06
CA VAL A 61 -6.55 -1.94 2.26
C VAL A 61 -5.40 -1.79 1.26
N GLY A 62 -5.73 -1.55 0.00
CA GLY A 62 -4.76 -1.31 -1.07
C GLY A 62 -3.88 -0.08 -0.83
N SER A 63 -4.38 0.92 -0.09
CA SER A 63 -3.61 2.12 0.24
C SER A 63 -2.34 1.84 1.06
N MET A 64 -2.16 0.63 1.60
CA MET A 64 -0.89 0.22 2.20
C MET A 64 0.30 0.48 1.27
N ILE A 65 0.13 0.36 -0.05
CA ILE A 65 1.18 0.68 -1.04
C ILE A 65 1.68 2.12 -0.91
N CYS A 66 0.84 3.06 -0.47
CA CYS A 66 1.22 4.46 -0.31
C CYS A 66 2.35 4.64 0.70
N GLU A 67 2.42 3.80 1.74
CA GLU A 67 3.51 3.80 2.71
C GLU A 67 4.85 3.51 2.02
N PHE A 68 4.92 2.46 1.21
CA PHE A 68 6.11 2.17 0.41
C PHE A 68 6.43 3.34 -0.53
N GLY A 69 5.46 3.80 -1.31
CA GLY A 69 5.64 4.90 -2.26
C GLY A 69 6.20 6.16 -1.61
N GLY A 70 5.62 6.56 -0.47
CA GLY A 70 6.06 7.72 0.30
C GLY A 70 7.45 7.54 0.89
N GLN A 71 7.77 6.34 1.38
CA GLN A 71 9.07 6.04 1.98
C GLN A 71 10.22 6.01 0.96
N VAL A 72 9.99 5.47 -0.23
CA VAL A 72 11.05 5.30 -1.23
C VAL A 72 11.06 6.39 -2.30
N GLY A 73 10.10 7.31 -2.29
CA GLY A 73 9.97 8.33 -3.33
C GLY A 73 9.48 7.74 -4.66
N TRP A 74 8.66 6.69 -4.62
CA TRP A 74 8.06 6.09 -5.81
C TRP A 74 7.01 7.01 -6.43
N LEU A 75 7.23 7.44 -7.66
CA LEU A 75 6.23 8.16 -8.43
C LEU A 75 5.43 7.16 -9.27
N ALA A 76 4.23 6.81 -8.80
CA ALA A 76 3.37 5.83 -9.46
C ALA A 76 2.86 6.35 -10.82
N THR A 77 2.88 5.47 -11.83
CA THR A 77 2.31 5.71 -13.16
C THR A 77 1.18 4.74 -13.49
N GLY A 78 1.03 3.67 -12.72
CA GLY A 78 -0.05 2.72 -12.86
C GLY A 78 -0.13 1.74 -11.70
N MET A 79 -1.35 1.28 -11.43
CA MET A 79 -1.67 0.27 -10.43
C MET A 79 -2.75 -0.65 -10.99
N SER A 80 -2.52 -1.97 -10.91
CA SER A 80 -3.52 -2.98 -11.29
C SER A 80 -3.81 -3.86 -10.09
N TYR A 81 -4.95 -3.63 -9.45
CA TYR A 81 -5.42 -4.34 -8.26
C TYR A 81 -6.27 -5.56 -8.60
N LYS A 82 -6.08 -6.63 -7.80
CA LYS A 82 -7.03 -7.74 -7.69
C LYS A 82 -7.42 -7.92 -6.23
N PHE A 83 -8.71 -7.79 -5.93
CA PHE A 83 -9.31 -8.12 -4.64
C PHE A 83 -9.69 -9.60 -4.68
N ILE A 84 -9.07 -10.41 -3.82
CA ILE A 84 -9.20 -11.89 -3.86
C ILE A 84 -10.14 -12.37 -2.77
N LYS A 85 -10.02 -11.81 -1.57
CA LYS A 85 -10.87 -12.10 -0.40
C LYS A 85 -11.28 -10.81 0.30
N PRO A 86 -12.43 -10.78 0.99
CA PRO A 86 -12.80 -9.64 1.82
C PRO A 86 -11.79 -9.49 2.96
N VAL A 87 -11.58 -8.26 3.39
CA VAL A 87 -10.85 -7.92 4.61
C VAL A 87 -11.85 -7.34 5.59
N TYR A 88 -11.92 -7.90 6.79
CA TYR A 88 -12.83 -7.48 7.84
C TYR A 88 -12.18 -6.45 8.77
N PHE A 89 -12.99 -5.68 9.49
CA PHE A 89 -12.48 -4.77 10.51
C PHE A 89 -11.67 -5.52 11.56
N ASP A 90 -10.65 -4.88 12.08
CA ASP A 90 -9.72 -5.42 13.08
C ASP A 90 -8.86 -6.60 12.60
N GLU A 91 -8.92 -6.94 11.33
CA GLU A 91 -8.07 -7.96 10.74
C GLU A 91 -6.69 -7.39 10.42
N LYS A 92 -5.64 -8.06 10.88
CA LYS A 92 -4.26 -7.67 10.58
C LYS A 92 -3.87 -8.12 9.17
N ILE A 93 -3.52 -7.16 8.33
CA ILE A 93 -3.04 -7.40 6.97
C ILE A 93 -1.55 -7.13 6.88
N ARG A 94 -0.83 -8.07 6.31
CA ARG A 94 0.58 -7.95 5.95
C ARG A 94 0.68 -7.67 4.46
N CYS A 95 1.38 -6.59 4.11
CA CYS A 95 1.74 -6.26 2.73
C CYS A 95 3.23 -6.53 2.51
N THR A 96 3.56 -7.24 1.45
CA THR A 96 4.93 -7.42 0.98
C THR A 96 5.02 -6.85 -0.42
N ILE A 97 5.91 -5.88 -0.62
CA ILE A 97 6.16 -5.25 -1.92
C ILE A 97 7.55 -5.62 -2.38
N THR A 98 7.66 -6.18 -3.57
CA THR A 98 8.94 -6.57 -4.18
C THR A 98 9.12 -5.81 -5.50
N ILE A 99 10.26 -5.15 -5.65
CA ILE A 99 10.65 -4.52 -6.92
C ILE A 99 11.03 -5.62 -7.89
N THR A 100 10.33 -5.73 -9.01
CA THR A 100 10.54 -6.81 -9.98
C THR A 100 11.44 -6.39 -11.13
N LYS A 101 11.44 -5.09 -11.47
CA LYS A 101 12.25 -4.56 -12.58
C LYS A 101 12.63 -3.11 -12.34
N ILE A 102 13.82 -2.73 -12.76
CA ILE A 102 14.28 -1.33 -12.83
C ILE A 102 15.01 -1.12 -14.15
N GLU A 103 14.63 -0.08 -14.89
CA GLU A 103 15.29 0.35 -16.10
C GLU A 103 16.31 1.47 -15.81
N LYS A 104 17.27 1.66 -16.72
CA LYS A 104 18.26 2.77 -16.61
C LYS A 104 17.61 4.15 -16.55
N SER A 105 16.42 4.30 -17.12
CA SER A 105 15.60 5.52 -17.09
C SER A 105 14.98 5.82 -15.73
N GLY A 106 15.09 4.91 -14.76
CA GLY A 106 14.41 4.95 -13.48
C GLY A 106 12.98 4.40 -13.51
N LYS A 107 12.45 4.03 -14.68
CA LYS A 107 11.17 3.29 -14.72
C LYS A 107 11.32 1.98 -13.99
N ALA A 108 10.32 1.63 -13.20
CA ALA A 108 10.36 0.42 -12.39
C ALA A 108 8.98 -0.24 -12.31
N GLU A 109 9.02 -1.54 -12.05
CA GLU A 109 7.85 -2.38 -11.80
C GLU A 109 7.99 -3.02 -10.43
N ALA A 110 6.88 -3.21 -9.74
CA ALA A 110 6.85 -3.91 -8.46
C ALA A 110 5.55 -4.70 -8.33
N GLU A 111 5.59 -5.74 -7.50
CA GLU A 111 4.41 -6.52 -7.10
C GLU A 111 4.17 -6.34 -5.60
N ALA A 112 2.93 -6.07 -5.24
CA ALA A 112 2.47 -6.06 -3.87
C ALA A 112 1.54 -7.25 -3.61
N LEU A 113 1.81 -8.00 -2.54
CA LEU A 113 0.99 -9.13 -2.09
C LEU A 113 0.45 -8.83 -0.70
N PHE A 114 -0.85 -9.06 -0.51
CA PHE A 114 -1.55 -8.82 0.74
C PHE A 114 -2.01 -10.14 1.33
N PHE A 115 -1.69 -10.38 2.60
CA PHE A 115 -2.04 -11.59 3.33
C PHE A 115 -2.71 -11.25 4.64
N ASN A 116 -3.73 -12.02 5.02
CA ASN A 116 -4.34 -11.94 6.34
C ASN A 116 -3.51 -12.69 7.40
N ALA A 117 -3.97 -12.66 8.65
CA ALA A 117 -3.29 -13.31 9.77
C ALA A 117 -3.18 -14.84 9.62
N SER A 118 -4.11 -15.47 8.89
CA SER A 118 -4.09 -16.90 8.58
C SER A 118 -3.14 -17.26 7.43
N GLY A 119 -2.45 -16.27 6.84
CA GLY A 119 -1.55 -16.49 5.71
C GLY A 119 -2.26 -16.63 4.36
N GLU A 120 -3.55 -16.35 4.30
CA GLU A 120 -4.29 -16.37 3.04
C GLU A 120 -4.08 -15.08 2.25
N LYS A 121 -3.89 -15.20 0.94
CA LYS A 121 -3.78 -14.03 0.06
C LYS A 121 -5.15 -13.37 -0.12
N VAL A 122 -5.26 -12.13 0.33
CA VAL A 122 -6.50 -11.33 0.24
C VAL A 122 -6.51 -10.39 -0.95
N GLY A 123 -5.33 -10.07 -1.49
CA GLY A 123 -5.22 -9.24 -2.69
C GLY A 123 -3.82 -9.22 -3.26
N CYS A 124 -3.68 -8.64 -4.43
CA CYS A 124 -2.39 -8.31 -5.03
C CYS A 124 -2.49 -7.07 -5.91
N CYS A 125 -1.35 -6.43 -6.17
CA CYS A 125 -1.28 -5.29 -7.07
C CYS A 125 0.01 -5.34 -7.88
N LEU A 126 -0.09 -5.08 -9.18
CA LEU A 126 1.05 -4.78 -10.03
C LEU A 126 1.21 -3.25 -10.10
N LEU A 127 2.43 -2.79 -9.89
CA LEU A 127 2.78 -1.39 -9.83
C LEU A 127 3.73 -1.04 -10.97
N THR A 128 3.49 0.09 -11.60
CA THR A 128 4.46 0.74 -12.48
C THR A 128 4.74 2.15 -11.97
N GLY A 129 5.96 2.62 -12.13
CA GLY A 129 6.33 3.93 -11.65
C GLY A 129 7.77 4.31 -11.97
N ARG A 130 8.26 5.30 -11.25
CA ARG A 130 9.65 5.75 -11.32
C ARG A 130 10.25 5.81 -9.93
N LEU A 131 11.46 5.33 -9.81
CA LEU A 131 12.30 5.47 -8.62
C LEU A 131 13.15 6.73 -8.70
N PRO A 132 13.55 7.30 -7.55
CA PRO A 132 14.46 8.46 -7.50
C PRO A 132 15.75 8.21 -8.28
N GLN A 133 16.10 9.17 -9.10
CA GLN A 133 17.38 9.20 -9.83
C GLN A 133 18.52 9.71 -8.93
N SER A 134 19.76 9.70 -9.42
CA SER A 134 20.93 10.03 -8.60
C SER A 134 20.82 11.40 -7.89
N HIS A 135 20.37 12.44 -8.61
CA HIS A 135 20.19 13.79 -8.04
C HIS A 135 19.05 13.84 -6.99
N GLU A 136 17.95 13.12 -7.22
CA GLU A 136 16.83 13.02 -6.27
C GLU A 136 17.23 12.25 -5.02
N ARG A 137 18.09 11.23 -5.15
CA ARG A 137 18.62 10.49 -3.98
C ARG A 137 19.54 11.36 -3.13
N ILE A 138 20.33 12.24 -3.74
CA ILE A 138 21.14 13.23 -3.01
C ILE A 138 20.22 14.15 -2.21
N LEU A 139 19.13 14.63 -2.79
CA LEU A 139 18.14 15.45 -2.10
C LEU A 139 17.47 14.70 -0.96
N LEU A 140 17.07 13.44 -1.17
CA LEU A 140 16.53 12.59 -0.09
C LEU A 140 17.51 12.42 1.08
N ALA A 141 18.81 12.27 0.78
CA ALA A 141 19.85 12.17 1.81
C ALA A 141 19.97 13.47 2.62
N GLN A 142 19.93 14.62 1.95
CA GLN A 142 19.91 15.92 2.60
C GLN A 142 18.68 16.08 3.51
N MET A 143 17.49 15.76 3.01
CA MET A 143 16.25 15.81 3.81
C MET A 143 16.35 14.97 5.08
N ILE A 144 16.90 13.75 5.02
CA ILE A 144 17.11 12.90 6.21
C ILE A 144 18.01 13.62 7.23
N THR A 145 19.10 14.25 6.77
CA THR A 145 20.08 14.94 7.63
C THR A 145 19.46 16.19 8.28
N GLU A 146 18.56 16.86 7.58
CA GLU A 146 17.88 18.08 8.03
C GLU A 146 16.64 17.81 8.90
N GLY A 147 16.31 16.54 9.18
CA GLY A 147 15.13 16.17 9.96
C GLY A 147 13.87 16.12 9.10
N ASP A 148 13.85 15.25 8.08
CA ASP A 148 12.81 15.07 7.07
C ASP A 148 11.38 15.11 7.63
N PRO A 149 10.61 16.20 7.44
CA PRO A 149 9.24 16.32 7.96
C PRO A 149 8.25 15.39 7.24
N THR A 150 8.64 14.79 6.12
CA THR A 150 7.82 13.87 5.33
C THR A 150 7.99 12.42 5.77
N ASN A 151 9.01 12.11 6.59
CA ASN A 151 9.25 10.78 7.14
C ASN A 151 8.63 10.62 8.54
N LYS A 152 7.31 10.44 8.58
CA LYS A 152 6.54 10.30 9.83
C LYS A 152 6.48 8.89 10.39
N LEU A 153 7.14 7.93 9.75
CA LEU A 153 7.11 6.50 10.10
C LEU A 153 8.43 6.00 10.71
N SER A 154 9.31 6.91 11.09
CA SER A 154 10.59 6.61 11.77
C SER A 154 10.41 6.42 13.27
#